data_5e92bac3ccec09e3788af94221d478c9
#
_entry.id   5e92bac3ccec09e3788af94221d478c9
#
_cell.length_a   1.000
_cell.length_b   1.000
_cell.length_c   1.000
_cell.angle_alpha   90.00
_cell.angle_beta   90.00
_cell.angle_gamma   90.00
#
_symmetry.space_group_name_H-M   'P 1'
#
loop_
_entity.id
_entity.type
_entity.pdbx_description
1 polymer ?
#
loop_
_entity_poly.entity_id
_entity_poly.type
_entity_poly.pdbx_seq_one_letter_code
_entity_poly.pdbx_strand_id
1 'polypeptide(L)'
;RKWLEKWDCNFDKVDTYSIIKGWDKAWSKYFEAYLILTNKFFIYPYTSLSTNFSDVGVHTNEGQISNSYQVELIYGRKKYVLPLFRDLVHYDTYAQCLLLKSKFPSKDVIIDLNGNRENIDEARYLLSCRNMPYKIIRTFGMRLRPIELNVLQEIEGNGIYLYDMSEFSDNKFGIRTIQFLSEYYLRSFNRSMILQYFKDLILRKFRKYVCK
;
A
#
# COMPACT_ATOMS: atom_id res chain seq x y z
N ARG A 1 -8.93 21.92 15.41
CA ARG A 1 -9.03 21.04 16.60
C ARG A 1 -10.44 21.05 17.20
N LYS A 2 -10.99 22.21 17.56
CA LYS A 2 -12.39 22.33 18.09
C LYS A 2 -13.47 21.76 17.18
N TRP A 3 -13.25 21.74 15.88
CA TRP A 3 -14.18 21.15 14.90
C TRP A 3 -14.13 19.61 14.96
N LEU A 4 -12.94 19.03 15.07
CA LEU A 4 -12.74 17.58 15.18
C LEU A 4 -13.28 17.01 16.51
N GLU A 5 -13.20 17.78 17.60
CA GLU A 5 -13.72 17.40 18.92
C GLU A 5 -15.26 17.32 18.96
N LYS A 6 -15.94 18.02 18.03
CA LYS A 6 -17.40 18.01 17.89
C LYS A 6 -17.90 16.95 16.92
N TRP A 7 -17.01 16.30 16.21
CA TRP A 7 -17.37 15.32 15.19
C TRP A 7 -17.35 13.92 15.83
N ASP A 8 -18.54 13.45 16.23
CA ASP A 8 -18.73 12.10 16.73
C ASP A 8 -18.70 11.11 15.56
N CYS A 9 -17.51 10.63 15.22
CA CYS A 9 -17.27 9.68 14.16
C CYS A 9 -17.09 8.29 14.76
N ASN A 10 -18.00 7.37 14.43
CA ASN A 10 -17.78 5.96 14.73
C ASN A 10 -16.82 5.35 13.71
N PHE A 11 -15.54 5.27 14.08
CA PHE A 11 -14.49 4.74 13.23
C PHE A 11 -14.62 3.26 12.89
N ASP A 12 -15.39 2.48 13.66
CA ASP A 12 -15.61 1.05 13.35
C ASP A 12 -16.47 0.87 12.10
N LYS A 13 -17.24 1.91 11.75
CA LYS A 13 -18.04 1.95 10.52
C LYS A 13 -17.34 2.56 9.32
N VAL A 14 -16.11 3.06 9.50
CA VAL A 14 -15.34 3.63 8.40
C VAL A 14 -14.58 2.50 7.70
N ASP A 15 -14.85 2.29 6.42
CA ASP A 15 -14.17 1.30 5.60
C ASP A 15 -12.76 1.77 5.25
N THR A 16 -11.80 1.47 6.13
CA THR A 16 -10.40 1.82 6.00
C THR A 16 -9.51 0.79 6.68
N TYR A 17 -8.24 0.90 6.43
CA TYR A 17 -7.15 0.09 6.97
C TYR A 17 -7.04 0.19 8.52
N SER A 18 -6.96 -0.93 9.17
CA SER A 18 -6.96 -1.04 10.64
C SER A 18 -5.88 -0.22 11.33
N ILE A 19 -4.71 -0.07 10.71
CA ILE A 19 -3.59 0.70 11.28
C ILE A 19 -3.96 2.16 11.52
N ILE A 20 -4.78 2.74 10.63
CA ILE A 20 -5.25 4.13 10.76
C ILE A 20 -6.27 4.23 11.89
N LYS A 21 -7.13 3.24 12.04
CA LYS A 21 -8.10 3.15 13.15
C LYS A 21 -7.39 3.16 14.51
N GLY A 22 -6.23 2.52 14.61
CA GLY A 22 -5.41 2.47 15.82
C GLY A 22 -4.68 3.77 16.19
N TRP A 23 -4.71 4.81 15.37
CA TRP A 23 -4.01 6.06 15.63
C TRP A 23 -4.81 7.03 16.51
N ASP A 24 -4.70 6.94 17.80
CA ASP A 24 -5.55 7.67 18.77
C ASP A 24 -5.46 9.20 18.66
N LYS A 25 -4.30 9.76 18.33
CA LYS A 25 -4.04 11.21 18.36
C LYS A 25 -3.73 11.81 16.98
N ALA A 26 -3.73 11.02 15.90
CA ALA A 26 -3.37 11.51 14.59
C ALA A 26 -4.54 12.25 13.93
N TRP A 27 -4.33 13.51 13.56
CA TRP A 27 -5.33 14.29 12.82
C TRP A 27 -5.70 13.67 11.46
N SER A 28 -4.76 12.96 10.85
CA SER A 28 -4.94 12.26 9.58
C SER A 28 -6.06 11.22 9.61
N LYS A 29 -6.24 10.52 10.74
CA LYS A 29 -7.36 9.60 10.97
C LYS A 29 -8.72 10.26 10.73
N TYR A 30 -8.92 11.45 11.31
CA TYR A 30 -10.18 12.18 11.18
C TYR A 30 -10.37 12.74 9.76
N PHE A 31 -9.28 13.19 9.15
CA PHE A 31 -9.29 13.69 7.79
C PHE A 31 -9.67 12.59 6.79
N GLU A 32 -9.10 11.40 6.95
CA GLU A 32 -9.40 10.25 6.12
C GLU A 32 -10.85 9.79 6.29
N ALA A 33 -11.31 9.66 7.54
CA ALA A 33 -12.70 9.34 7.82
C ALA A 33 -13.66 10.38 7.19
N TYR A 34 -13.31 11.66 7.24
CA TYR A 34 -14.08 12.72 6.58
C TYR A 34 -14.16 12.50 5.06
N LEU A 35 -13.05 12.18 4.41
CA LEU A 35 -13.04 11.93 2.96
C LEU A 35 -13.94 10.73 2.60
N ILE A 36 -13.84 9.64 3.35
CA ILE A 36 -14.64 8.42 3.14
C ILE A 36 -16.13 8.72 3.31
N LEU A 37 -16.52 9.26 4.45
CA LEU A 37 -17.93 9.51 4.80
C LEU A 37 -18.60 10.56 3.91
N THR A 38 -17.81 11.47 3.32
CA THR A 38 -18.33 12.51 2.42
C THR A 38 -18.09 12.19 0.95
N ASN A 39 -17.59 10.99 0.63
CA ASN A 39 -17.26 10.53 -0.72
C ASN A 39 -16.37 11.53 -1.48
N LYS A 40 -15.30 11.98 -0.81
CA LYS A 40 -14.31 12.90 -1.36
C LYS A 40 -12.99 12.20 -1.59
N PHE A 41 -12.19 12.76 -2.47
CA PHE A 41 -10.87 12.26 -2.81
C PHE A 41 -9.79 13.26 -2.43
N PHE A 42 -8.62 12.73 -2.11
CA PHE A 42 -7.39 13.51 -2.02
C PHE A 42 -6.62 13.36 -3.33
N ILE A 43 -6.12 14.47 -3.88
CA ILE A 43 -5.35 14.46 -5.13
C ILE A 43 -3.87 14.50 -4.81
N TYR A 44 -3.14 13.46 -5.24
CA TYR A 44 -1.70 13.40 -5.14
C TYR A 44 -1.08 13.74 -6.49
N PRO A 45 -0.15 14.70 -6.57
CA PRO A 45 0.60 14.94 -7.80
C PRO A 45 1.59 13.78 -8.03
N TYR A 46 1.81 13.42 -9.29
CA TYR A 46 2.78 12.39 -9.66
C TYR A 46 4.20 12.69 -9.17
N THR A 47 4.62 13.96 -9.30
CA THR A 47 5.88 14.43 -8.74
C THR A 47 5.58 15.29 -7.52
N SER A 48 6.23 15.00 -6.41
CA SER A 48 5.96 15.68 -5.14
C SER A 48 6.29 17.18 -5.21
N LEU A 49 5.48 17.97 -4.52
CA LEU A 49 5.66 19.43 -4.33
C LEU A 49 6.40 19.76 -3.02
N SER A 50 6.55 18.76 -2.14
CA SER A 50 7.22 18.88 -0.85
C SER A 50 7.98 17.61 -0.52
N THR A 51 8.95 17.72 0.35
CA THR A 51 9.68 16.56 0.91
C THR A 51 9.85 16.72 2.40
N ASN A 52 10.15 15.62 3.09
CA ASN A 52 10.49 15.61 4.49
C ASN A 52 12.02 15.58 4.63
N PHE A 53 12.61 16.56 5.29
CA PHE A 53 14.04 16.62 5.54
C PHE A 53 14.48 15.81 6.76
N SER A 54 13.55 15.12 7.42
CA SER A 54 13.81 14.30 8.62
C SER A 54 14.36 15.12 9.81
N ASP A 55 13.95 16.38 9.92
CA ASP A 55 14.28 17.23 11.06
C ASP A 55 13.74 16.63 12.37
N VAL A 56 14.39 16.96 13.47
CA VAL A 56 13.95 16.55 14.80
C VAL A 56 12.54 17.07 15.08
N GLY A 57 11.64 16.18 15.46
CA GLY A 57 10.23 16.49 15.68
C GLY A 57 9.52 15.41 16.50
N VAL A 58 8.18 15.45 16.51
CA VAL A 58 7.34 14.52 17.30
C VAL A 58 7.61 13.04 16.95
N HIS A 59 7.98 12.75 15.72
CA HIS A 59 8.19 11.39 15.19
C HIS A 59 9.64 11.09 14.84
N THR A 60 10.55 12.05 15.04
CA THR A 60 11.96 11.93 14.66
C THR A 60 12.82 12.38 15.85
N ASN A 61 13.58 11.46 16.42
CA ASN A 61 14.49 11.74 17.53
C ASN A 61 15.87 12.17 17.02
N GLU A 62 16.64 12.87 17.85
CA GLU A 62 18.04 13.16 17.59
C GLU A 62 18.82 11.87 17.27
N GLY A 63 19.63 11.89 16.23
CA GLY A 63 20.40 10.74 15.75
C GLY A 63 19.63 9.79 14.83
N GLN A 64 18.35 10.01 14.57
CA GLN A 64 17.57 9.28 13.56
C GLN A 64 17.52 10.04 12.23
N ILE A 65 18.66 10.43 11.72
CA ILE A 65 18.72 11.02 10.38
C ILE A 65 18.40 9.94 9.36
N SER A 66 17.24 10.05 8.76
CA SER A 66 16.78 9.14 7.72
C SER A 66 16.33 9.93 6.50
N ASN A 67 16.87 9.60 5.35
CA ASN A 67 16.38 10.13 4.07
C ASN A 67 15.26 9.28 3.46
N SER A 68 14.75 8.28 4.18
CA SER A 68 13.75 7.35 3.69
C SER A 68 12.41 8.01 3.32
N TYR A 69 12.12 9.18 3.87
CA TYR A 69 10.93 9.97 3.55
C TYR A 69 11.17 11.08 2.53
N GLN A 70 12.43 11.23 2.08
CA GLN A 70 12.75 12.22 1.07
C GLN A 70 12.32 11.71 -0.30
N VAL A 71 11.75 12.62 -1.07
CA VAL A 71 11.33 12.36 -2.45
C VAL A 71 11.92 13.43 -3.35
N GLU A 72 12.06 13.09 -4.62
CA GLU A 72 12.52 14.03 -5.63
C GLU A 72 11.54 15.20 -5.76
N LEU A 73 12.07 16.41 -5.73
CA LEU A 73 11.29 17.64 -5.86
C LEU A 73 11.38 18.20 -7.27
N ILE A 74 10.33 18.89 -7.67
CA ILE A 74 10.32 19.69 -8.87
C ILE A 74 11.00 21.04 -8.59
N TYR A 75 12.07 21.35 -9.33
CA TYR A 75 12.74 22.64 -9.27
C TYR A 75 12.18 23.64 -10.31
N GLY A 76 12.15 24.90 -9.92
CA GLY A 76 11.79 26.03 -10.78
C GLY A 76 10.28 26.23 -10.92
N ARG A 77 9.92 27.26 -11.70
CA ARG A 77 8.51 27.58 -11.97
C ARG A 77 7.94 26.56 -12.96
N LYS A 78 6.85 25.92 -12.60
CA LYS A 78 6.09 25.06 -13.50
C LYS A 78 4.64 25.52 -13.60
N LYS A 79 4.08 25.38 -14.79
CA LYS A 79 2.66 25.55 -15.00
C LYS A 79 1.99 24.22 -14.66
N TYR A 80 1.15 24.21 -13.63
CA TYR A 80 0.37 23.05 -13.27
C TYR A 80 -0.91 23.02 -14.09
N VAL A 81 -1.18 21.88 -14.71
CA VAL A 81 -2.45 21.61 -15.37
C VAL A 81 -3.12 20.51 -14.54
N LEU A 82 -4.23 20.88 -13.91
CA LEU A 82 -5.05 19.89 -13.20
C LEU A 82 -5.94 19.19 -14.23
N PRO A 83 -5.81 17.85 -14.39
CA PRO A 83 -6.69 17.08 -15.26
C PRO A 83 -8.12 17.08 -14.71
N LEU A 84 -9.08 16.74 -15.56
CA LEU A 84 -10.44 16.53 -15.09
C LEU A 84 -10.49 15.31 -14.16
N PHE A 85 -11.37 15.34 -13.17
CA PHE A 85 -11.49 14.26 -12.18
C PHE A 85 -11.66 12.88 -12.83
N ARG A 86 -12.45 12.78 -13.90
CA ARG A 86 -12.67 11.54 -14.64
C ARG A 86 -11.42 10.97 -15.34
N ASP A 87 -10.40 11.81 -15.58
CA ASP A 87 -9.17 11.43 -16.27
C ASP A 87 -8.06 11.02 -15.28
N LEU A 88 -8.36 11.11 -13.97
CA LEU A 88 -7.46 10.70 -12.91
C LEU A 88 -7.53 9.18 -12.65
N VAL A 89 -6.43 8.62 -12.22
CA VAL A 89 -6.43 7.26 -11.66
C VAL A 89 -6.92 7.33 -10.22
N HIS A 90 -8.00 6.59 -9.94
CA HIS A 90 -8.61 6.57 -8.62
C HIS A 90 -8.17 5.34 -7.84
N TYR A 91 -7.88 5.56 -6.55
CA TYR A 91 -7.56 4.51 -5.59
C TYR A 91 -8.56 4.56 -4.44
N ASP A 92 -8.88 3.40 -3.89
CA ASP A 92 -9.67 3.31 -2.66
C ASP A 92 -8.81 3.52 -1.40
N THR A 93 -9.43 3.46 -0.24
CA THR A 93 -8.80 3.63 1.07
C THR A 93 -7.77 2.56 1.42
N TYR A 94 -7.75 1.47 0.68
CA TYR A 94 -6.76 0.40 0.78
C TYR A 94 -5.64 0.53 -0.26
N ALA A 95 -5.54 1.69 -0.91
CA ALA A 95 -4.62 1.98 -2.01
C ALA A 95 -4.75 0.99 -3.19
N GLN A 96 -5.98 0.51 -3.47
CA GLN A 96 -6.25 -0.35 -4.61
C GLN A 96 -6.79 0.47 -5.77
N CYS A 97 -6.22 0.27 -6.96
CA CYS A 97 -6.63 0.95 -8.17
C CYS A 97 -8.04 0.52 -8.61
N LEU A 98 -8.97 1.48 -8.66
CA LEU A 98 -10.38 1.20 -9.00
C LEU A 98 -10.58 0.75 -10.45
N LEU A 99 -9.64 1.05 -11.37
CA LEU A 99 -9.70 0.57 -12.74
C LEU A 99 -9.69 -0.97 -12.83
N LEU A 100 -9.10 -1.66 -11.84
CA LEU A 100 -9.09 -3.12 -11.81
C LEU A 100 -10.49 -3.72 -11.71
N LYS A 101 -11.46 -3.03 -11.10
CA LYS A 101 -12.85 -3.51 -11.04
C LYS A 101 -13.47 -3.63 -12.44
N SER A 102 -13.14 -2.74 -13.36
CA SER A 102 -13.63 -2.79 -14.73
C SER A 102 -13.09 -3.98 -15.54
N LYS A 103 -11.94 -4.53 -15.13
CA LYS A 103 -11.36 -5.73 -15.75
C LYS A 103 -12.16 -7.01 -15.46
N PHE A 104 -12.97 -7.00 -14.40
CA PHE A 104 -13.75 -8.15 -13.96
C PHE A 104 -15.24 -7.83 -13.78
N PRO A 105 -15.92 -7.22 -14.78
CA PRO A 105 -17.25 -6.63 -14.61
C PRO A 105 -18.34 -7.67 -14.26
N SER A 106 -18.14 -8.93 -14.62
CA SER A 106 -19.09 -10.03 -14.36
C SER A 106 -18.79 -10.79 -13.07
N LYS A 107 -17.77 -10.37 -12.30
CA LYS A 107 -17.31 -11.10 -11.13
C LYS A 107 -17.40 -10.20 -9.89
N ASP A 108 -17.88 -10.79 -8.81
CA ASP A 108 -17.78 -10.21 -7.47
C ASP A 108 -16.35 -10.40 -6.97
N VAL A 109 -15.51 -9.36 -7.12
CA VAL A 109 -14.06 -9.41 -6.87
C VAL A 109 -13.65 -8.39 -5.83
N ILE A 110 -13.01 -8.85 -4.77
CA ILE A 110 -12.19 -8.02 -3.88
C ILE A 110 -10.79 -7.89 -4.44
N ILE A 111 -10.27 -6.66 -4.48
CA ILE A 111 -8.91 -6.36 -4.91
C ILE A 111 -8.07 -6.06 -3.66
N ASP A 112 -6.98 -6.81 -3.48
CA ASP A 112 -6.05 -6.67 -2.37
C ASP A 112 -4.61 -6.95 -2.81
N LEU A 113 -4.10 -6.15 -3.73
CA LEU A 113 -2.73 -6.28 -4.24
C LEU A 113 -1.68 -5.90 -3.20
N ASN A 114 -2.03 -5.03 -2.25
CA ASN A 114 -1.12 -4.52 -1.23
C ASN A 114 -1.19 -5.30 0.10
N GLY A 115 -2.10 -6.27 0.23
CA GLY A 115 -2.26 -7.08 1.45
C GLY A 115 -2.81 -6.30 2.65
N ASN A 116 -3.56 -5.22 2.39
CA ASN A 116 -4.04 -4.29 3.40
C ASN A 116 -5.46 -4.57 3.89
N ARG A 117 -6.21 -5.42 3.18
CA ARG A 117 -7.58 -5.76 3.55
C ARG A 117 -7.61 -6.88 4.58
N GLU A 118 -8.37 -6.67 5.65
CA GLU A 118 -8.63 -7.67 6.69
C GLU A 118 -9.88 -8.49 6.34
N ASN A 119 -10.94 -7.80 5.89
CA ASN A 119 -12.20 -8.44 5.50
C ASN A 119 -12.18 -8.77 4.00
N ILE A 120 -11.81 -10.01 3.68
CA ILE A 120 -11.78 -10.51 2.30
C ILE A 120 -12.95 -11.46 1.99
N ASP A 121 -13.71 -11.87 3.02
CA ASP A 121 -14.75 -12.92 2.91
C ASP A 121 -16.08 -12.40 2.32
N GLU A 122 -16.16 -11.13 1.97
CA GLU A 122 -17.38 -10.48 1.47
C GLU A 122 -17.65 -10.76 -0.02
N ALA A 123 -16.67 -11.32 -0.75
CA ALA A 123 -16.80 -11.61 -2.17
C ALA A 123 -16.39 -13.03 -2.51
N ARG A 124 -16.88 -13.55 -3.63
CA ARG A 124 -16.49 -14.88 -4.12
C ARG A 124 -15.06 -14.91 -4.66
N TYR A 125 -14.59 -13.82 -5.24
CA TYR A 125 -13.29 -13.79 -5.89
C TYR A 125 -12.35 -12.80 -5.21
N LEU A 126 -11.06 -13.17 -5.12
CA LEU A 126 -10.01 -12.35 -4.56
C LEU A 126 -8.85 -12.20 -5.57
N LEU A 127 -8.50 -10.95 -5.89
CA LEU A 127 -7.28 -10.64 -6.63
C LEU A 127 -6.20 -10.18 -5.65
N SER A 128 -5.16 -10.99 -5.44
CA SER A 128 -4.14 -10.71 -4.41
C SER A 128 -2.76 -11.24 -4.79
N CYS A 129 -1.73 -10.63 -4.18
CA CYS A 129 -0.36 -11.16 -4.19
C CYS A 129 -0.09 -12.11 -3.02
N ARG A 130 -1.03 -12.21 -2.07
CA ARG A 130 -0.89 -13.10 -0.91
C ARG A 130 -1.10 -14.55 -1.32
N ASN A 131 -0.38 -15.45 -0.63
CA ASN A 131 -0.65 -16.88 -0.72
C ASN A 131 -1.93 -17.19 0.06
N MET A 132 -2.96 -17.65 -0.64
CA MET A 132 -4.25 -17.97 -0.06
C MET A 132 -4.60 -19.43 -0.36
N PRO A 133 -5.29 -20.13 0.56
CA PRO A 133 -5.64 -21.55 0.40
C PRO A 133 -6.91 -21.73 -0.44
N TYR A 134 -6.98 -21.05 -1.58
CA TYR A 134 -8.13 -21.07 -2.49
C TYR A 134 -7.69 -21.45 -3.90
N LYS A 135 -8.63 -21.94 -4.70
CA LYS A 135 -8.38 -22.31 -6.09
C LYS A 135 -7.93 -21.10 -6.92
N ILE A 136 -6.79 -21.21 -7.55
CA ILE A 136 -6.28 -20.20 -8.49
C ILE A 136 -7.01 -20.36 -9.83
N ILE A 137 -7.70 -19.30 -10.27
CA ILE A 137 -8.37 -19.24 -11.56
C ILE A 137 -7.43 -18.69 -12.64
N ARG A 138 -6.67 -17.65 -12.25
CA ARG A 138 -5.76 -16.95 -13.18
C ARG A 138 -4.57 -16.40 -12.43
N THR A 139 -3.44 -16.31 -13.11
CA THR A 139 -2.21 -15.73 -12.59
C THR A 139 -1.71 -14.60 -13.47
N PHE A 140 -1.01 -13.62 -12.85
CA PHE A 140 -0.36 -12.53 -13.54
C PHE A 140 1.07 -12.37 -13.03
N GLY A 141 1.93 -11.82 -13.87
CA GLY A 141 3.31 -11.49 -13.51
C GLY A 141 3.42 -10.27 -12.61
N MET A 142 4.63 -9.98 -12.18
CA MET A 142 4.98 -8.77 -11.42
C MET A 142 6.23 -8.13 -12.07
N ARG A 143 6.05 -7.47 -13.21
CA ARG A 143 7.14 -6.87 -13.98
C ARG A 143 7.00 -5.36 -14.14
N LEU A 144 5.77 -4.85 -14.15
CA LEU A 144 5.45 -3.46 -14.36
C LEU A 144 5.16 -2.74 -13.04
N ARG A 145 5.42 -1.43 -13.02
CA ARG A 145 5.06 -0.52 -11.93
C ARG A 145 4.20 0.61 -12.48
N PRO A 146 3.17 1.01 -11.76
CA PRO A 146 2.66 0.44 -10.49
C PRO A 146 2.10 -0.98 -10.70
N ILE A 147 1.85 -1.70 -9.58
CA ILE A 147 1.57 -3.14 -9.56
C ILE A 147 0.32 -3.54 -10.37
N GLU A 148 -0.71 -2.70 -10.35
CA GLU A 148 -1.96 -2.90 -11.07
C GLU A 148 -1.78 -2.99 -12.59
N LEU A 149 -0.74 -2.39 -13.15
CA LEU A 149 -0.46 -2.47 -14.57
C LEU A 149 -0.22 -3.90 -15.04
N ASN A 150 0.28 -4.77 -14.17
CA ASN A 150 0.49 -6.18 -14.53
C ASN A 150 -0.83 -6.91 -14.83
N VAL A 151 -1.88 -6.56 -14.11
CA VAL A 151 -3.23 -7.11 -14.34
C VAL A 151 -3.91 -6.42 -15.51
N LEU A 152 -3.82 -5.09 -15.61
CA LEU A 152 -4.43 -4.32 -16.70
C LEU A 152 -3.86 -4.70 -18.06
N GLN A 153 -2.55 -4.94 -18.14
CA GLN A 153 -1.83 -5.34 -19.35
C GLN A 153 -1.70 -6.87 -19.51
N GLU A 154 -2.32 -7.65 -18.62
CA GLU A 154 -2.35 -9.12 -18.66
C GLU A 154 -0.95 -9.76 -18.74
N ILE A 155 0.01 -9.20 -18.00
CA ILE A 155 1.38 -9.70 -17.96
C ILE A 155 1.39 -11.14 -17.44
N GLU A 156 1.93 -12.06 -18.22
CA GLU A 156 2.04 -13.46 -17.83
C GLU A 156 3.05 -13.67 -16.69
N GLY A 157 2.71 -14.56 -15.77
CA GLY A 157 3.58 -14.96 -14.65
C GLY A 157 2.81 -15.36 -13.39
N ASN A 158 3.55 -15.59 -12.31
CA ASN A 158 3.05 -16.12 -11.05
C ASN A 158 3.42 -15.19 -9.89
N GLY A 159 2.87 -13.98 -9.88
CA GLY A 159 3.11 -13.00 -8.81
C GLY A 159 1.83 -12.41 -8.24
N ILE A 160 0.76 -12.38 -9.06
CA ILE A 160 -0.58 -11.93 -8.67
C ILE A 160 -1.56 -13.04 -9.05
N TYR A 161 -2.48 -13.34 -8.16
CA TYR A 161 -3.40 -14.47 -8.28
C TYR A 161 -4.85 -13.99 -8.19
N LEU A 162 -5.70 -14.49 -9.09
CA LEU A 162 -7.14 -14.40 -8.98
C LEU A 162 -7.64 -15.73 -8.41
N TYR A 163 -8.18 -15.69 -7.20
CA TYR A 163 -8.71 -16.84 -6.48
C TYR A 163 -10.23 -16.96 -6.61
N ASP A 164 -10.76 -18.19 -6.64
CA ASP A 164 -12.14 -18.51 -6.29
C ASP A 164 -12.18 -18.97 -4.84
N MET A 165 -12.71 -18.15 -3.94
CA MET A 165 -12.75 -18.43 -2.51
C MET A 165 -13.82 -19.44 -2.13
N SER A 166 -14.70 -19.82 -3.05
CA SER A 166 -15.66 -20.91 -2.84
C SER A 166 -15.03 -22.30 -2.90
N GLU A 167 -13.82 -22.43 -3.46
CA GLU A 167 -13.12 -23.70 -3.61
C GLU A 167 -11.78 -23.68 -2.87
N PHE A 168 -11.61 -24.57 -1.89
CA PHE A 168 -10.36 -24.72 -1.15
C PHE A 168 -9.29 -25.42 -2.00
N SER A 169 -8.05 -24.96 -1.91
CA SER A 169 -6.90 -25.58 -2.59
C SER A 169 -5.62 -25.38 -1.78
N ASP A 170 -4.87 -26.45 -1.56
CA ASP A 170 -3.55 -26.40 -0.92
C ASP A 170 -2.50 -25.92 -1.93
N ASN A 171 -2.42 -24.63 -2.11
CA ASN A 171 -1.46 -24.00 -3.03
C ASN A 171 -0.07 -23.99 -2.40
N LYS A 172 0.84 -24.84 -2.90
CA LYS A 172 2.25 -24.80 -2.50
C LYS A 172 3.00 -23.76 -3.32
N PHE A 173 3.17 -22.58 -2.74
CA PHE A 173 4.01 -21.54 -3.34
C PHE A 173 5.48 -21.86 -3.07
N GLY A 174 6.25 -22.08 -4.13
CA GLY A 174 7.67 -22.36 -4.03
C GLY A 174 8.48 -21.11 -3.64
N ILE A 175 9.73 -21.34 -3.25
CA ILE A 175 10.73 -20.28 -2.94
C ILE A 175 10.82 -19.23 -4.05
N ARG A 176 10.58 -19.61 -5.31
CA ARG A 176 10.57 -18.70 -6.46
C ARG A 176 9.55 -17.57 -6.34
N THR A 177 8.38 -17.80 -5.75
CA THR A 177 7.36 -16.74 -5.55
C THR A 177 7.82 -15.69 -4.57
N ILE A 178 8.44 -16.11 -3.46
CA ILE A 178 9.04 -15.20 -2.48
C ILE A 178 10.18 -14.41 -3.12
N GLN A 179 10.97 -15.04 -3.99
CA GLN A 179 12.03 -14.37 -4.74
C GLN A 179 11.48 -13.31 -5.68
N PHE A 180 10.43 -13.59 -6.45
CA PHE A 180 9.79 -12.60 -7.33
C PHE A 180 9.22 -11.41 -6.56
N LEU A 181 8.55 -11.64 -5.43
CA LEU A 181 8.04 -10.58 -4.56
C LEU A 181 9.20 -9.72 -4.03
N SER A 182 10.27 -10.36 -3.58
CA SER A 182 11.46 -9.66 -3.09
C SER A 182 12.11 -8.82 -4.19
N GLU A 183 12.27 -9.37 -5.38
CA GLU A 183 12.82 -8.66 -6.53
C GLU A 183 11.96 -7.48 -6.96
N TYR A 184 10.64 -7.63 -6.92
CA TYR A 184 9.71 -6.55 -7.28
C TYR A 184 9.80 -5.39 -6.28
N TYR A 185 9.74 -5.67 -4.97
CA TYR A 185 9.73 -4.63 -3.94
C TYR A 185 11.12 -4.09 -3.61
N LEU A 186 12.17 -4.94 -3.68
CA LEU A 186 13.54 -4.59 -3.32
C LEU A 186 14.43 -4.27 -4.52
N ARG A 187 13.87 -4.10 -5.70
CA ARG A 187 14.62 -3.90 -6.96
C ARG A 187 15.60 -2.71 -6.92
N SER A 188 15.35 -1.74 -6.06
CA SER A 188 16.23 -0.57 -5.87
C SER A 188 17.37 -0.82 -4.88
N PHE A 189 17.40 -1.98 -4.21
CA PHE A 189 18.41 -2.31 -3.20
C PHE A 189 19.46 -3.25 -3.78
N ASN A 190 20.73 -2.87 -3.63
CA ASN A 190 21.85 -3.77 -3.88
C ASN A 190 21.89 -4.86 -2.77
N ARG A 191 22.27 -6.11 -3.11
CA ARG A 191 22.39 -7.22 -2.14
C ARG A 191 23.29 -6.88 -0.95
N SER A 192 24.39 -6.16 -1.17
CA SER A 192 25.27 -5.70 -0.10
C SER A 192 24.58 -4.73 0.87
N MET A 193 23.72 -3.83 0.37
CA MET A 193 22.95 -2.90 1.21
C MET A 193 21.92 -3.63 2.06
N ILE A 194 21.28 -4.66 1.52
CA ILE A 194 20.33 -5.50 2.27
C ILE A 194 21.04 -6.22 3.41
N LEU A 195 22.19 -6.82 3.14
CA LEU A 195 22.99 -7.51 4.17
C LEU A 195 23.48 -6.53 5.24
N GLN A 196 23.90 -5.32 4.85
CA GLN A 196 24.30 -4.26 5.77
C GLN A 196 23.11 -3.84 6.65
N TYR A 197 21.94 -3.62 6.07
CA TYR A 197 20.73 -3.26 6.81
C TYR A 197 20.35 -4.32 7.85
N PHE A 198 20.40 -5.61 7.50
CA PHE A 198 20.15 -6.69 8.45
C PHE A 198 21.21 -6.76 9.57
N LYS A 199 22.48 -6.60 9.24
CA LYS A 199 23.53 -6.49 10.26
C LYS A 199 23.27 -5.33 11.23
N ASP A 200 22.93 -4.17 10.73
CA ASP A 200 22.63 -2.99 11.55
C ASP A 200 21.39 -3.20 12.42
N LEU A 201 20.35 -3.85 11.92
CA LEU A 201 19.16 -4.21 12.69
C LEU A 201 19.50 -5.15 13.86
N ILE A 202 20.30 -6.16 13.61
CA ILE A 202 20.77 -7.12 14.61
C ILE A 202 21.60 -6.38 15.68
N LEU A 203 22.58 -5.57 15.26
CA LEU A 203 23.43 -4.80 16.16
C LEU A 203 22.63 -3.81 17.02
N ARG A 204 21.62 -3.13 16.45
CA ARG A 204 20.72 -2.23 17.23
C ARG A 204 19.91 -3.00 18.26
N LYS A 205 19.42 -4.20 17.94
CA LYS A 205 18.75 -5.05 18.92
C LYS A 205 19.71 -5.45 20.03
N PHE A 206 20.90 -5.92 19.72
CA PHE A 206 21.90 -6.31 20.73
C PHE A 206 22.30 -5.13 21.63
N ARG A 207 22.51 -3.94 21.09
CA ARG A 207 22.81 -2.73 21.91
C ARG A 207 21.70 -2.38 22.90
N LYS A 208 20.44 -2.56 22.53
CA LYS A 208 19.31 -2.36 23.45
C LYS A 208 19.28 -3.34 24.63
N TYR A 209 19.89 -4.52 24.50
CA TYR A 209 19.95 -5.52 25.58
C TYR A 209 21.24 -5.41 26.43
N VAL A 210 22.30 -4.83 25.88
CA VAL A 210 23.61 -4.70 26.57
C VAL A 210 23.71 -3.38 27.35
N CYS A 211 22.94 -2.35 26.98
CA CYS A 211 22.92 -1.04 27.64
C CYS A 211 21.74 -0.87 28.62
N LYS A 212 21.17 -1.97 29.10
CA LYS A 212 20.31 -2.04 30.28
C LYS A 212 21.10 -2.72 31.38
#